data_f4be0f6a628bc4e62f50fc3d2ff0b957
#
_entry.id   f4be0f6a628bc4e62f50fc3d2ff0b957
#
_cell.length_a   1.000
_cell.length_b   1.000
_cell.length_c   1.000
_cell.angle_alpha   90.00
_cell.angle_beta   90.00
_cell.angle_gamma   90.00
#
_symmetry.space_group_name_H-M   'P 1'
#
loop_
_entity.id
_entity.type
_entity.pdbx_description
1 polymer ?
#
loop_
_entity_poly.entity_id
_entity_poly.type
_entity_poly.pdbx_seq_one_letter_code
_entity_poly.pdbx_strand_id
1 'polypeptide(L)'
;TDMNQPLGNTIGLWCEIMESIECLKGTGPDDVMSVVYHLGKEALKIAGIHNPEEQLRIAISDGSAIDKFMQMVKAHGGSLESLDNPETHKPLFRQEVCAETEGYISFMNTFELGKAVVHLGGGRLNKEDTLDPTVGIVFHKKVGDSVYEGEPLLEYFCSDKDKFKSGKLYFKEAIQIKTILPEKIELIYG
;
A
#
# COMPACT_ATOMS: atom_id res chain seq x y z
N THR A 1 -12.62 -8.07 6.58
CA THR A 1 -11.36 -8.36 5.88
C THR A 1 -10.23 -8.61 6.88
N ASP A 2 -9.21 -9.36 6.47
CA ASP A 2 -7.99 -9.51 7.26
C ASP A 2 -7.22 -8.18 7.34
N MET A 3 -6.66 -7.88 8.52
CA MET A 3 -5.88 -6.67 8.79
C MET A 3 -4.51 -7.01 9.40
N ASN A 4 -4.09 -8.28 9.35
CA ASN A 4 -2.83 -8.75 9.94
C ASN A 4 -1.61 -8.52 9.03
N GLN A 5 -1.84 -8.00 7.85
CA GLN A 5 -0.79 -7.48 6.95
C GLN A 5 -1.33 -6.29 6.18
N PRO A 6 -0.46 -5.43 5.65
CA PRO A 6 -0.88 -4.32 4.79
C PRO A 6 -1.66 -4.83 3.57
N LEU A 7 -2.76 -4.17 3.23
CA LEU A 7 -3.49 -4.39 2.00
C LEU A 7 -2.73 -3.67 0.87
N GLY A 8 -2.52 -4.33 -0.25
CA GLY A 8 -1.65 -3.81 -1.31
C GLY A 8 -0.17 -3.92 -0.97
N ASN A 9 0.67 -3.34 -1.80
CA ASN A 9 2.13 -3.40 -1.68
C ASN A 9 2.74 -2.12 -1.15
N THR A 10 1.93 -1.09 -0.84
CA THR A 10 2.45 0.20 -0.36
C THR A 10 1.74 0.68 0.90
N ILE A 11 2.47 1.38 1.75
CA ILE A 11 1.93 2.20 2.85
C ILE A 11 2.60 3.57 2.77
N GLY A 12 1.83 4.65 2.81
CA GLY A 12 2.37 6.00 2.82
C GLY A 12 1.37 7.02 2.29
N LEU A 13 1.86 8.04 1.61
CA LEU A 13 1.03 9.09 1.04
C LEU A 13 0.98 9.00 -0.49
N TRP A 14 2.03 9.46 -1.14
CA TRP A 14 2.07 9.46 -2.61
C TRP A 14 2.13 8.06 -3.22
N CYS A 15 2.87 7.15 -2.62
CA CYS A 15 2.97 5.78 -3.12
C CYS A 15 1.61 5.05 -3.13
N GLU A 16 0.75 5.27 -2.14
CA GLU A 16 -0.61 4.69 -2.15
C GLU A 16 -1.50 5.29 -3.24
N ILE A 17 -1.35 6.60 -3.56
CA ILE A 17 -2.06 7.22 -4.68
C ILE A 17 -1.62 6.57 -5.99
N MET A 18 -0.33 6.34 -6.17
CA MET A 18 0.19 5.70 -7.38
C MET A 18 -0.28 4.24 -7.50
N GLU A 19 -0.28 3.48 -6.41
CA GLU A 19 -0.84 2.12 -6.39
C GLU A 19 -2.34 2.12 -6.69
N SER A 20 -3.10 3.08 -6.15
CA SER A 20 -4.52 3.24 -6.45
C SER A 20 -4.76 3.53 -7.95
N ILE A 21 -3.90 4.31 -8.59
CA ILE A 21 -3.94 4.55 -10.03
C ILE A 21 -3.69 3.26 -10.80
N GLU A 22 -2.72 2.45 -10.39
CA GLU A 22 -2.47 1.14 -11.02
C GLU A 22 -3.67 0.18 -10.80
N CYS A 23 -4.33 0.20 -9.63
CA CYS A 23 -5.57 -0.52 -9.43
C CYS A 23 -6.66 -0.09 -10.42
N LEU A 24 -6.83 1.21 -10.63
CA LEU A 24 -7.81 1.75 -11.58
C LEU A 24 -7.49 1.48 -13.04
N LYS A 25 -6.22 1.20 -13.36
CA LYS A 25 -5.76 0.72 -14.68
C LYS A 25 -5.85 -0.80 -14.84
N GLY A 26 -6.20 -1.54 -13.77
CA GLY A 26 -6.30 -3.00 -13.78
C GLY A 26 -4.99 -3.75 -13.56
N THR A 27 -3.94 -3.07 -13.12
CA THR A 27 -2.60 -3.63 -12.84
C THR A 27 -2.23 -3.58 -11.36
N GLY A 28 -3.20 -3.30 -10.48
CA GLY A 28 -3.00 -3.24 -9.03
C GLY A 28 -2.82 -4.63 -8.38
N PRO A 29 -2.39 -4.65 -7.12
CA PRO A 29 -2.21 -5.89 -6.34
C PRO A 29 -3.51 -6.69 -6.22
N ASP A 30 -3.40 -8.01 -6.32
CA ASP A 30 -4.56 -8.92 -6.31
C ASP A 30 -5.41 -8.83 -5.04
N ASP A 31 -4.78 -8.63 -3.89
CA ASP A 31 -5.45 -8.51 -2.60
C ASP A 31 -6.33 -7.25 -2.54
N VAL A 32 -5.80 -6.09 -2.96
CA VAL A 32 -6.57 -4.84 -3.07
C VAL A 32 -7.72 -5.01 -4.05
N MET A 33 -7.44 -5.52 -5.24
CA MET A 33 -8.46 -5.69 -6.28
C MET A 33 -9.58 -6.66 -5.82
N SER A 34 -9.23 -7.72 -5.10
CA SER A 34 -10.22 -8.65 -4.53
C SER A 34 -11.17 -7.95 -3.55
N VAL A 35 -10.64 -7.12 -2.65
CA VAL A 35 -11.45 -6.33 -1.70
C VAL A 35 -12.30 -5.29 -2.43
N VAL A 36 -11.72 -4.57 -3.38
CA VAL A 36 -12.42 -3.55 -4.18
C VAL A 36 -13.60 -4.16 -4.94
N TYR A 37 -13.40 -5.29 -5.63
CA TYR A 37 -14.48 -5.98 -6.33
C TYR A 37 -15.54 -6.51 -5.39
N HIS A 38 -15.15 -7.08 -4.24
CA HIS A 38 -16.10 -7.59 -3.26
C HIS A 38 -17.00 -6.47 -2.71
N LEU A 39 -16.41 -5.41 -2.18
CA LEU A 39 -17.13 -4.28 -1.60
C LEU A 39 -17.91 -3.50 -2.66
N GLY A 40 -17.32 -3.27 -3.82
CA GLY A 40 -17.98 -2.59 -4.95
C GLY A 40 -19.20 -3.35 -5.44
N LYS A 41 -19.11 -4.68 -5.54
CA LYS A 41 -20.24 -5.55 -5.91
C LYS A 41 -21.39 -5.42 -4.92
N GLU A 42 -21.12 -5.45 -3.61
CA GLU A 42 -22.16 -5.32 -2.59
C GLU A 42 -22.78 -3.89 -2.60
N ALA A 43 -21.96 -2.85 -2.77
CA ALA A 43 -22.46 -1.49 -2.89
C ALA A 43 -23.37 -1.29 -4.12
N LEU A 44 -22.98 -1.84 -5.27
CA LEU A 44 -23.80 -1.77 -6.49
C LEU A 44 -25.10 -2.58 -6.39
N LYS A 45 -25.08 -3.73 -5.71
CA LYS A 45 -26.31 -4.49 -5.40
C LYS A 45 -27.30 -3.66 -4.57
N ILE A 46 -26.81 -2.98 -3.52
CA ILE A 46 -27.64 -2.10 -2.68
C ILE A 46 -28.24 -0.96 -3.51
N ALA A 47 -27.46 -0.44 -4.48
CA ALA A 47 -27.94 0.58 -5.42
C ALA A 47 -28.88 0.04 -6.52
N GLY A 48 -29.22 -1.25 -6.52
CA GLY A 48 -30.12 -1.86 -7.49
C GLY A 48 -29.52 -2.08 -8.88
N ILE A 49 -28.20 -2.05 -9.00
CA ILE A 49 -27.50 -2.25 -10.28
C ILE A 49 -27.47 -3.74 -10.64
N HIS A 50 -27.91 -4.06 -11.85
CA HIS A 50 -27.85 -5.40 -12.39
C HIS A 50 -26.41 -5.73 -12.86
N ASN A 51 -25.99 -7.00 -12.67
CA ASN A 51 -24.67 -7.50 -13.04
C ASN A 51 -23.52 -6.66 -12.45
N PRO A 52 -23.48 -6.39 -11.15
CA PRO A 52 -22.57 -5.45 -10.54
C PRO A 52 -21.10 -5.81 -10.75
N GLU A 53 -20.74 -7.09 -10.74
CA GLU A 53 -19.35 -7.54 -10.97
C GLU A 53 -18.89 -7.25 -12.40
N GLU A 54 -19.73 -7.48 -13.38
CA GLU A 54 -19.46 -7.17 -14.78
C GLU A 54 -19.27 -5.65 -14.99
N GLN A 55 -20.12 -4.83 -14.36
CA GLN A 55 -20.01 -3.37 -14.42
C GLN A 55 -18.68 -2.86 -13.85
N LEU A 56 -18.22 -3.42 -12.72
CA LEU A 56 -16.92 -3.08 -12.14
C LEU A 56 -15.76 -3.46 -13.07
N ARG A 57 -15.80 -4.66 -13.66
CA ARG A 57 -14.77 -5.12 -14.61
C ARG A 57 -14.74 -4.26 -15.88
N ILE A 58 -15.89 -3.89 -16.41
CA ILE A 58 -15.99 -2.99 -17.56
C ILE A 58 -15.37 -1.64 -17.21
N ALA A 59 -15.73 -1.03 -16.07
CA ALA A 59 -15.23 0.28 -15.68
C ALA A 59 -13.70 0.34 -15.54
N ILE A 60 -13.07 -0.76 -15.12
CA ILE A 60 -11.61 -0.87 -15.09
C ILE A 60 -11.07 -1.06 -16.54
N SER A 61 -11.65 -1.97 -17.31
CA SER A 61 -11.10 -2.36 -18.61
C SER A 61 -11.28 -1.29 -19.71
N ASP A 62 -12.35 -0.48 -19.64
CA ASP A 62 -12.62 0.60 -20.58
C ASP A 62 -12.00 1.96 -20.18
N GLY A 63 -11.41 2.02 -18.98
CA GLY A 63 -10.77 3.23 -18.44
C GLY A 63 -11.71 4.24 -17.82
N SER A 64 -13.02 3.99 -17.75
CA SER A 64 -13.98 4.93 -17.15
C SER A 64 -13.76 5.14 -15.66
N ALA A 65 -13.19 4.14 -14.94
CA ALA A 65 -12.83 4.26 -13.54
C ALA A 65 -11.68 5.25 -13.32
N ILE A 66 -10.60 5.13 -14.09
CA ILE A 66 -9.47 6.09 -13.99
C ILE A 66 -9.89 7.49 -14.44
N ASP A 67 -10.72 7.63 -15.47
CA ASP A 67 -11.27 8.90 -15.89
C ASP A 67 -12.09 9.57 -14.78
N LYS A 68 -12.86 8.80 -14.01
CA LYS A 68 -13.63 9.31 -12.87
C LYS A 68 -12.70 9.80 -11.76
N PHE A 69 -11.62 9.10 -11.48
CA PHE A 69 -10.60 9.54 -10.54
C PHE A 69 -9.96 10.86 -10.98
N MET A 70 -9.59 11.01 -12.25
CA MET A 70 -9.04 12.26 -12.78
C MET A 70 -10.03 13.44 -12.68
N GLN A 71 -11.33 13.19 -12.91
CA GLN A 71 -12.38 14.18 -12.70
C GLN A 71 -12.47 14.61 -11.22
N MET A 72 -12.37 13.65 -10.29
CA MET A 72 -12.38 13.91 -8.85
C MET A 72 -11.18 14.77 -8.44
N VAL A 73 -9.98 14.43 -8.91
CA VAL A 73 -8.74 15.22 -8.63
C VAL A 73 -8.93 16.67 -9.10
N LYS A 74 -9.42 16.90 -10.33
CA LYS A 74 -9.71 18.24 -10.85
C LYS A 74 -10.76 18.99 -10.02
N ALA A 75 -11.84 18.30 -9.65
CA ALA A 75 -12.91 18.91 -8.86
C ALA A 75 -12.44 19.37 -7.47
N HIS A 76 -11.44 18.72 -6.90
CA HIS A 76 -10.80 19.12 -5.63
C HIS A 76 -9.65 20.13 -5.83
N GLY A 77 -9.40 20.62 -7.05
CA GLY A 77 -8.35 21.60 -7.33
C GLY A 77 -6.94 20.98 -7.43
N GLY A 78 -6.83 19.67 -7.57
CA GLY A 78 -5.56 18.97 -7.73
C GLY A 78 -4.98 19.11 -9.15
N SER A 79 -3.66 18.96 -9.27
CA SER A 79 -2.94 18.96 -10.56
C SER A 79 -2.82 17.56 -11.12
N LEU A 80 -3.27 17.35 -12.35
CA LEU A 80 -3.05 16.09 -13.05
C LEU A 80 -1.59 15.94 -13.56
N GLU A 81 -0.90 17.05 -13.80
CA GLU A 81 0.51 17.01 -14.22
C GLU A 81 1.40 16.34 -13.18
N SER A 82 1.02 16.48 -11.89
CA SER A 82 1.74 15.82 -10.79
C SER A 82 1.66 14.30 -10.86
N LEU A 83 0.58 13.74 -11.43
CA LEU A 83 0.38 12.28 -11.55
C LEU A 83 1.27 11.66 -12.64
N ASP A 84 1.62 12.44 -13.67
CA ASP A 84 2.42 12.00 -14.80
C ASP A 84 3.93 12.27 -14.59
N ASN A 85 4.30 13.01 -13.53
CA ASN A 85 5.68 13.37 -13.26
C ASN A 85 6.26 12.52 -12.11
N PRO A 86 7.12 11.53 -12.39
CA PRO A 86 7.70 10.65 -11.36
C PRO A 86 8.60 11.38 -10.36
N GLU A 87 9.06 12.60 -10.66
CA GLU A 87 9.90 13.41 -9.78
C GLU A 87 9.09 14.25 -8.78
N THR A 88 7.75 14.32 -8.93
CA THR A 88 6.89 15.22 -8.12
C THR A 88 7.04 15.01 -6.61
N HIS A 89 7.16 13.76 -6.17
CA HIS A 89 7.32 13.39 -4.77
C HIS A 89 8.45 12.37 -4.59
N LYS A 90 9.60 12.64 -5.22
CA LYS A 90 10.77 11.78 -5.12
C LYS A 90 11.42 11.92 -3.74
N PRO A 91 11.55 10.83 -2.98
CA PRO A 91 12.20 10.85 -1.68
C PRO A 91 13.71 11.06 -1.80
N LEU A 92 14.31 11.72 -0.81
CA LEU A 92 15.76 11.94 -0.76
C LEU A 92 16.51 10.77 -0.13
N PHE A 93 15.88 10.02 0.76
CA PHE A 93 16.47 8.88 1.45
C PHE A 93 15.61 7.67 1.23
N ARG A 94 16.25 6.54 0.89
CA ARG A 94 15.60 5.22 0.76
C ARG A 94 16.54 4.12 1.21
N GLN A 95 15.98 3.06 1.75
CA GLN A 95 16.71 1.87 2.19
C GLN A 95 15.83 0.64 2.15
N GLU A 96 16.42 -0.47 1.76
CA GLU A 96 15.81 -1.79 1.86
C GLU A 96 15.99 -2.37 3.27
N VAL A 97 15.01 -3.17 3.68
CA VAL A 97 15.08 -4.10 4.80
C VAL A 97 15.09 -5.49 4.21
N CYS A 98 16.19 -6.21 4.45
CA CYS A 98 16.40 -7.53 3.90
C CYS A 98 16.18 -8.62 4.96
N ALA A 99 15.88 -9.85 4.50
CA ALA A 99 15.74 -11.02 5.33
C ALA A 99 17.08 -11.35 6.03
N GLU A 100 17.05 -11.58 7.34
CA GLU A 100 18.23 -12.00 8.13
C GLU A 100 18.46 -13.53 8.04
N THR A 101 17.43 -14.28 7.64
CA THR A 101 17.47 -15.76 7.52
C THR A 101 16.57 -16.19 6.37
N GLU A 102 16.77 -17.41 5.88
CA GLU A 102 15.84 -18.06 4.97
C GLU A 102 14.59 -18.59 5.69
N GLY A 103 13.46 -18.70 4.98
CA GLY A 103 12.21 -19.25 5.51
C GLY A 103 10.99 -18.67 4.84
N TYR A 104 9.90 -18.52 5.61
CA TYR A 104 8.65 -17.93 5.17
C TYR A 104 8.31 -16.74 6.06
N ILE A 105 7.80 -15.67 5.48
CA ILE A 105 7.24 -14.57 6.28
C ILE A 105 6.02 -15.12 7.03
N SER A 106 6.14 -15.22 8.35
CA SER A 106 5.12 -15.82 9.21
C SER A 106 4.20 -14.79 9.87
N PHE A 107 4.65 -13.54 9.96
CA PHE A 107 3.90 -12.46 10.61
C PHE A 107 4.42 -11.09 10.18
N MET A 108 3.49 -10.15 10.05
CA MET A 108 3.77 -8.71 9.91
C MET A 108 3.08 -7.95 11.03
N ASN A 109 3.82 -7.12 11.75
CA ASN A 109 3.27 -6.25 12.77
C ASN A 109 2.80 -4.94 12.12
N THR A 110 1.54 -4.91 11.69
CA THR A 110 0.95 -3.75 11.00
C THR A 110 0.93 -2.50 11.87
N PHE A 111 0.85 -2.65 13.19
CA PHE A 111 0.91 -1.53 14.13
C PHE A 111 2.30 -0.87 14.12
N GLU A 112 3.38 -1.65 14.17
CA GLU A 112 4.76 -1.11 14.09
C GLU A 112 5.04 -0.51 12.70
N LEU A 113 4.53 -1.12 11.62
CA LEU A 113 4.62 -0.56 10.26
C LEU A 113 3.89 0.79 10.17
N GLY A 114 2.70 0.92 10.76
CA GLY A 114 1.97 2.17 10.84
C GLY A 114 2.74 3.25 11.63
N LYS A 115 3.35 2.86 12.76
CA LYS A 115 4.22 3.76 13.54
C LYS A 115 5.46 4.20 12.73
N ALA A 116 6.06 3.28 11.97
CA ALA A 116 7.18 3.63 11.09
C ALA A 116 6.80 4.76 10.13
N VAL A 117 5.65 4.67 9.46
CA VAL A 117 5.16 5.72 8.54
C VAL A 117 4.98 7.06 9.27
N VAL A 118 4.39 7.05 10.47
CA VAL A 118 4.22 8.28 11.28
C VAL A 118 5.58 8.90 11.60
N HIS A 119 6.54 8.10 12.07
CA HIS A 119 7.88 8.58 12.44
C HIS A 119 8.75 8.96 11.23
N LEU A 120 8.51 8.41 10.06
CA LEU A 120 9.10 8.86 8.81
C LEU A 120 8.58 10.23 8.36
N GLY A 121 7.43 10.68 8.90
CA GLY A 121 6.80 11.96 8.58
C GLY A 121 5.52 11.85 7.74
N GLY A 122 5.01 10.64 7.50
CA GLY A 122 3.74 10.42 6.82
C GLY A 122 2.52 10.59 7.73
N GLY A 123 2.72 10.76 9.05
CA GLY A 123 1.70 11.07 10.03
C GLY A 123 2.11 12.21 10.95
N ARG A 124 1.18 12.70 11.77
CA ARG A 124 1.42 13.78 12.74
C ARG A 124 1.63 13.22 14.12
N LEU A 125 2.75 13.55 14.75
CA LEU A 125 3.01 13.33 16.17
C LEU A 125 2.46 14.50 17.00
N ASN A 126 2.52 15.73 16.43
CA ASN A 126 1.99 16.95 17.02
C ASN A 126 1.05 17.63 16.00
N LYS A 127 0.16 18.49 16.50
CA LYS A 127 -0.83 19.17 15.66
C LYS A 127 -0.20 20.05 14.57
N GLU A 128 0.96 20.62 14.87
CA GLU A 128 1.70 21.56 14.02
C GLU A 128 2.57 20.85 12.97
N ASP A 129 2.71 19.51 13.04
CA ASP A 129 3.55 18.76 12.13
C ASP A 129 3.02 18.86 10.68
N THR A 130 3.93 19.13 9.77
CA THR A 130 3.70 19.07 8.33
C THR A 130 3.99 17.65 7.82
N LEU A 131 3.06 17.12 7.04
CA LEU A 131 3.25 15.80 6.42
C LEU A 131 4.26 15.88 5.27
N ASP A 132 5.12 14.88 5.17
CA ASP A 132 6.01 14.69 4.04
C ASP A 132 5.34 13.77 3.01
N PRO A 133 4.90 14.28 1.86
CA PRO A 133 4.21 13.47 0.84
C PRO A 133 5.11 12.40 0.21
N THR A 134 6.43 12.50 0.39
CA THR A 134 7.40 11.54 -0.15
C THR A 134 7.54 10.28 0.70
N VAL A 135 6.93 10.26 1.91
CA VAL A 135 7.03 9.10 2.81
C VAL A 135 6.30 7.89 2.27
N GLY A 136 6.95 6.74 2.35
CA GLY A 136 6.32 5.47 2.05
C GLY A 136 7.15 4.25 2.41
N ILE A 137 6.49 3.12 2.33
CA ILE A 137 7.02 1.77 2.41
C ILE A 137 6.49 1.02 1.19
N VAL A 138 7.33 0.29 0.50
CA VAL A 138 6.96 -0.65 -0.58
C VAL A 138 7.33 -2.05 -0.13
N PHE A 139 6.37 -2.96 -0.11
CA PHE A 139 6.58 -4.36 0.23
C PHE A 139 6.90 -5.17 -1.01
N HIS A 140 7.96 -5.94 -0.94
CA HIS A 140 8.34 -6.92 -1.97
C HIS A 140 7.86 -8.33 -1.61
N LYS A 141 7.54 -8.54 -0.33
CA LYS A 141 7.12 -9.83 0.23
C LYS A 141 5.97 -9.65 1.20
N LYS A 142 5.10 -10.66 1.26
CA LYS A 142 3.90 -10.70 2.11
C LYS A 142 3.91 -11.96 2.99
N VAL A 143 2.99 -12.04 3.94
CA VAL A 143 2.83 -13.24 4.78
C VAL A 143 2.57 -14.47 3.90
N GLY A 144 3.35 -15.52 4.13
CA GLY A 144 3.33 -16.76 3.34
C GLY A 144 4.40 -16.84 2.25
N ASP A 145 5.03 -15.72 1.86
CA ASP A 145 6.10 -15.75 0.86
C ASP A 145 7.36 -16.39 1.41
N SER A 146 8.03 -17.17 0.56
CA SER A 146 9.37 -17.69 0.84
C SER A 146 10.42 -16.61 0.61
N VAL A 147 11.44 -16.61 1.45
CA VAL A 147 12.55 -15.66 1.39
C VAL A 147 13.88 -16.35 1.63
N TYR A 148 14.94 -15.83 1.04
CA TYR A 148 16.32 -16.23 1.28
C TYR A 148 17.04 -15.15 2.09
N GLU A 149 18.09 -15.54 2.82
CA GLU A 149 18.95 -14.58 3.52
C GLU A 149 19.47 -13.50 2.56
N GLY A 150 19.36 -12.25 2.95
CA GLY A 150 19.72 -11.07 2.15
C GLY A 150 18.67 -10.62 1.13
N GLU A 151 17.57 -11.35 0.95
CA GLU A 151 16.52 -10.96 0.00
C GLU A 151 15.73 -9.73 0.52
N PRO A 152 15.47 -8.70 -0.34
CA PRO A 152 14.69 -7.54 0.07
C PRO A 152 13.25 -7.91 0.44
N LEU A 153 12.82 -7.52 1.64
CA LEU A 153 11.44 -7.70 2.14
C LEU A 153 10.58 -6.49 1.87
N LEU A 154 11.14 -5.31 2.10
CA LEU A 154 10.50 -4.02 1.86
C LEU A 154 11.55 -2.95 1.60
N GLU A 155 11.14 -1.84 0.99
CA GLU A 155 11.88 -0.59 0.91
C GLU A 155 11.10 0.51 1.64
N TYR A 156 11.77 1.36 2.42
CA TYR A 156 11.16 2.53 3.05
C TYR A 156 11.92 3.81 2.67
N PHE A 157 11.19 4.93 2.66
CA PHE A 157 11.74 6.20 2.17
C PHE A 157 11.04 7.42 2.75
N CYS A 158 11.77 8.56 2.78
CA CYS A 158 11.28 9.89 3.11
C CYS A 158 12.29 10.97 2.66
N SER A 159 11.99 12.26 2.89
CA SER A 159 12.89 13.34 2.53
C SER A 159 13.58 14.00 3.74
N ASP A 160 13.26 13.63 4.96
CA ASP A 160 13.90 14.13 6.18
C ASP A 160 14.89 13.10 6.75
N LYS A 161 16.15 13.50 6.93
CA LYS A 161 17.24 12.60 7.37
C LYS A 161 17.07 12.09 8.81
N ASP A 162 16.54 12.92 9.71
CA ASP A 162 16.41 12.53 11.11
C ASP A 162 15.17 11.68 11.32
N LYS A 163 14.07 11.98 10.62
CA LYS A 163 12.90 11.11 10.55
C LYS A 163 13.23 9.76 9.91
N PHE A 164 14.06 9.74 8.86
CA PHE A 164 14.54 8.50 8.23
C PHE A 164 15.24 7.57 9.22
N LYS A 165 16.12 8.10 10.09
CA LYS A 165 16.78 7.34 11.14
C LYS A 165 15.79 6.85 12.21
N SER A 166 14.83 7.69 12.59
CA SER A 166 13.82 7.36 13.60
C SER A 166 12.89 6.26 13.13
N GLY A 167 12.40 6.35 11.88
CA GLY A 167 11.51 5.37 11.29
C GLY A 167 12.14 3.98 11.16
N LYS A 168 13.45 3.91 10.90
CA LYS A 168 14.20 2.65 10.78
C LYS A 168 14.02 1.72 12.00
N LEU A 169 13.89 2.27 13.20
CA LEU A 169 13.82 1.49 14.44
C LEU A 169 12.59 0.57 14.50
N TYR A 170 11.52 0.93 13.81
CA TYR A 170 10.27 0.17 13.81
C TYR A 170 10.28 -1.06 12.92
N PHE A 171 11.23 -1.16 11.96
CA PHE A 171 11.29 -2.29 11.04
C PHE A 171 11.92 -3.55 11.66
N LYS A 172 12.72 -3.39 12.72
CA LYS A 172 13.49 -4.50 13.32
C LYS A 172 12.61 -5.68 13.78
N GLU A 173 11.40 -5.37 14.27
CA GLU A 173 10.47 -6.37 14.80
C GLU A 173 9.16 -6.42 14.01
N ALA A 174 9.10 -5.70 12.88
CA ALA A 174 7.88 -5.59 12.08
C ALA A 174 7.58 -6.85 11.25
N ILE A 175 8.61 -7.65 10.92
CA ILE A 175 8.46 -8.84 10.08
C ILE A 175 9.14 -10.02 10.78
N GLN A 176 8.44 -11.15 10.86
CA GLN A 176 8.99 -12.40 11.41
C GLN A 176 9.09 -13.45 10.32
N ILE A 177 10.25 -14.13 10.29
CA ILE A 177 10.53 -15.24 9.38
C ILE A 177 10.60 -16.54 10.21
N LYS A 178 9.96 -17.60 9.72
CA LYS A 178 10.01 -18.95 10.30
C LYS A 178 10.29 -19.98 9.22
N THR A 179 10.80 -21.13 9.63
CA THR A 179 11.06 -22.28 8.73
C THR A 179 9.78 -22.99 8.27
N ILE A 180 8.67 -22.77 8.98
CA ILE A 180 7.38 -23.42 8.71
C ILE A 180 6.49 -22.40 7.99
N LEU A 181 5.90 -22.80 6.87
CA LEU A 181 4.90 -22.02 6.14
C LEU A 181 3.72 -21.73 7.07
N PRO A 182 3.32 -20.45 7.26
CA PRO A 182 2.15 -20.11 8.06
C PRO A 182 0.85 -20.62 7.41
N GLU A 183 -0.18 -20.80 8.23
CA GLU A 183 -1.53 -21.06 7.70
C GLU A 183 -2.01 -19.87 6.87
N LYS A 184 -2.66 -20.20 5.75
CA LYS A 184 -3.26 -19.18 4.88
C LYS A 184 -4.44 -18.53 5.59
N ILE A 185 -4.38 -17.22 5.74
CA ILE A 185 -5.48 -16.42 6.28
C ILE A 185 -6.37 -15.97 5.11
N GLU A 186 -7.68 -16.13 5.26
CA GLU A 186 -8.62 -15.61 4.29
C GLU A 186 -8.68 -14.07 4.37
N LEU A 187 -8.58 -13.42 3.22
CA LEU A 187 -8.62 -11.96 3.16
C LEU A 187 -10.03 -11.40 3.43
N ILE A 188 -11.05 -12.10 2.99
CA ILE A 188 -12.46 -11.67 3.09
C ILE A 188 -13.22 -12.73 3.86
N TYR A 189 -13.85 -12.31 4.96
CA TYR A 189 -14.75 -13.14 5.76
C TYR A 189 -16.19 -12.86 5.33
N GLY A 190 -16.92 -13.89 4.94
CA GLY A 190 -18.30 -13.82 4.49
C GLY A 190 -19.28 -14.57 5.40
#